data_d83f8bae29ce11ef4c000af2d04e3437
#
_entry.id   d83f8bae29ce11ef4c000af2d04e3437
#
_cell.length_a   1.000
_cell.length_b   1.000
_cell.length_c   1.000
_cell.angle_alpha   90.00
_cell.angle_beta   90.00
_cell.angle_gamma   90.00
#
_symmetry.space_group_name_H-M   'P 1'
#
loop_
_entity.id
_entity.type
_entity.pdbx_description
1 polymer ?
#
loop_
_entity_poly.entity_id
_entity_poly.type
_entity_poly.pdbx_seq_one_letter_code
_entity_poly.pdbx_strand_id
1 'polypeptide(L)'
;MELDLNQKLNISSNNRKYLLFILPFLVLFTLLYSCDKKETKVKEKPISDLSVYNLPSKWTNQDGKNIEMKDLKGKVLVMVMIYTSCKAACPRLVADMRNIESRLPEDVKENVQLVLVSIDPEVDTPKRLKSFSIENKMEGNQWVFLRSTEENTREFAAVLAVNYKKVSPID
;
A
#
# COMPACT_ATOMS: atom_id res chain seq x y z
N MET A 1 -19.24 -21.99 65.73
CA MET A 1 -17.81 -22.12 65.42
C MET A 1 -17.47 -20.90 64.60
N GLU A 2 -17.32 -19.78 65.35
CA GLU A 2 -17.01 -18.44 64.79
C GLU A 2 -15.51 -18.39 64.52
N LEU A 3 -15.15 -18.12 63.26
CA LEU A 3 -13.77 -17.81 62.87
C LEU A 3 -13.54 -16.32 62.91
N ASP A 4 -12.68 -15.97 63.79
CA ASP A 4 -12.18 -14.67 64.21
C ASP A 4 -11.64 -13.85 63.02
N LEU A 5 -12.33 -12.76 62.68
CA LEU A 5 -12.03 -11.81 61.59
C LEU A 5 -11.21 -10.61 62.13
N ASN A 6 -10.18 -10.86 62.94
CA ASN A 6 -9.36 -9.83 63.55
C ASN A 6 -7.88 -10.06 63.37
N GLN A 7 -7.43 -10.27 62.13
CA GLN A 7 -6.01 -10.10 61.88
C GLN A 7 -5.75 -8.66 61.41
N LYS A 8 -5.67 -7.77 62.42
CA LYS A 8 -5.22 -6.37 62.26
C LYS A 8 -3.90 -6.34 61.47
N LEU A 9 -3.95 -5.68 60.33
CA LEU A 9 -2.76 -5.27 59.59
C LEU A 9 -1.91 -4.35 60.45
N ASN A 10 -0.95 -4.92 61.14
CA ASN A 10 0.08 -4.18 61.89
C ASN A 10 1.12 -3.63 60.91
N ILE A 11 0.79 -2.49 60.29
CA ILE A 11 1.72 -1.77 59.45
C ILE A 11 2.71 -1.09 60.38
N SER A 12 3.87 -1.69 60.55
CA SER A 12 4.98 -1.18 61.33
C SER A 12 5.30 0.29 60.97
N SER A 13 5.53 1.11 61.98
CA SER A 13 5.83 2.56 61.88
C SER A 13 6.94 2.86 60.85
N ASN A 14 7.80 1.92 60.55
CA ASN A 14 8.90 2.08 59.59
C ASN A 14 8.38 2.11 58.13
N ASN A 15 7.29 1.42 57.81
CA ASN A 15 6.72 1.40 56.44
C ASN A 15 6.03 2.71 56.08
N ARG A 16 5.63 3.50 57.06
CA ARG A 16 4.99 4.82 56.83
C ARG A 16 5.98 5.84 56.22
N LYS A 17 7.26 5.75 56.61
CA LYS A 17 8.30 6.63 56.06
C LYS A 17 8.61 6.29 54.59
N TYR A 18 8.65 5.02 54.23
CA TYR A 18 8.85 4.59 52.84
C TYR A 18 7.65 4.92 51.96
N LEU A 19 6.44 4.84 52.51
CA LEU A 19 5.23 5.20 51.76
C LEU A 19 5.20 6.68 51.39
N LEU A 20 5.70 7.57 52.28
CA LEU A 20 5.78 9.01 52.03
C LEU A 20 6.84 9.39 50.97
N PHE A 21 7.84 8.54 50.75
CA PHE A 21 8.86 8.75 49.70
C PHE A 21 8.51 8.06 48.36
N ILE A 22 7.77 6.95 48.40
CA ILE A 22 7.39 6.21 47.21
C ILE A 22 6.23 6.92 46.50
N LEU A 23 5.27 7.52 47.21
CA LEU A 23 4.11 8.18 46.62
C LEU A 23 4.49 9.32 45.66
N PRO A 24 5.38 10.29 46.03
CA PRO A 24 5.77 11.36 45.12
C PRO A 24 6.61 10.85 43.94
N PHE A 25 7.37 9.74 44.12
CA PHE A 25 8.14 9.15 43.05
C PHE A 25 7.23 8.43 42.01
N LEU A 26 6.15 7.81 42.47
CA LEU A 26 5.15 7.16 41.62
C LEU A 26 4.36 8.20 40.81
N VAL A 27 4.02 9.35 41.40
CA VAL A 27 3.35 10.46 40.73
C VAL A 27 4.27 11.12 39.70
N LEU A 28 5.55 11.28 40.01
CA LEU A 28 6.53 11.83 39.07
C LEU A 28 6.76 10.87 37.87
N PHE A 29 6.71 9.56 38.11
CA PHE A 29 6.86 8.54 37.08
C PHE A 29 5.67 8.50 36.12
N THR A 30 4.45 8.74 36.61
CA THR A 30 3.23 8.82 35.76
C THR A 30 3.21 10.08 34.89
N LEU A 31 3.81 11.18 35.34
CA LEU A 31 3.92 12.41 34.55
C LEU A 31 4.90 12.30 33.40
N LEU A 32 5.91 11.42 33.49
CA LEU A 32 6.89 11.18 32.43
C LEU A 32 6.37 10.22 31.34
N TYR A 33 5.31 9.43 31.63
CA TYR A 33 4.71 8.51 30.65
C TYR A 33 3.58 9.13 29.82
N SER A 34 3.25 10.41 30.04
CA SER A 34 2.34 11.14 29.17
C SER A 34 3.05 11.57 27.89
N CYS A 35 3.60 10.60 27.17
CA CYS A 35 4.02 10.80 25.78
C CYS A 35 2.75 10.79 24.92
N ASP A 36 2.16 11.95 24.77
CA ASP A 36 1.06 12.23 23.85
C ASP A 36 1.59 11.90 22.44
N LYS A 37 1.21 10.72 21.93
CA LYS A 37 1.34 10.42 20.51
C LYS A 37 0.40 11.38 19.79
N LYS A 38 0.89 12.58 19.49
CA LYS A 38 0.31 13.41 18.46
C LYS A 38 0.30 12.57 17.18
N GLU A 39 -0.81 11.91 16.92
CA GLU A 39 -1.15 11.49 15.55
C GLU A 39 -1.10 12.75 14.71
N THR A 40 0.00 12.95 14.03
CA THR A 40 0.10 13.96 12.97
C THR A 40 -0.88 13.50 11.91
N LYS A 41 -2.12 13.96 11.96
CA LYS A 41 -3.05 13.87 10.83
C LYS A 41 -2.32 14.57 9.69
N VAL A 42 -1.69 13.77 8.84
CA VAL A 42 -1.14 14.24 7.57
C VAL A 42 -2.32 14.88 6.87
N LYS A 43 -2.34 16.22 6.79
CA LYS A 43 -3.30 16.94 5.96
C LYS A 43 -3.09 16.41 4.56
N GLU A 44 -4.02 15.62 4.06
CA GLU A 44 -4.01 15.19 2.66
C GLU A 44 -3.93 16.45 1.82
N LYS A 45 -2.82 16.58 1.08
CA LYS A 45 -2.72 17.66 0.07
C LYS A 45 -3.87 17.46 -0.91
N PRO A 46 -4.55 18.54 -1.33
CA PRO A 46 -5.55 18.42 -2.37
C PRO A 46 -4.91 17.76 -3.59
N ILE A 47 -5.62 16.76 -4.14
CA ILE A 47 -5.17 16.04 -5.33
C ILE A 47 -5.13 17.04 -6.47
N SER A 48 -4.00 17.11 -7.20
CA SER A 48 -3.89 17.92 -8.41
C SER A 48 -4.95 17.52 -9.44
N ASP A 49 -5.51 18.48 -10.16
CA ASP A 49 -6.49 18.23 -11.24
C ASP A 49 -5.96 17.27 -12.31
N LEU A 50 -4.63 17.22 -12.50
CA LEU A 50 -3.94 16.31 -13.42
C LEU A 50 -3.56 14.96 -12.78
N SER A 51 -4.17 14.59 -11.68
CA SER A 51 -3.87 13.32 -11.03
C SER A 51 -4.61 12.14 -11.67
N VAL A 52 -3.93 11.00 -11.83
CA VAL A 52 -4.54 9.74 -12.28
C VAL A 52 -5.72 9.31 -11.39
N TYR A 53 -5.75 9.74 -10.14
CA TYR A 53 -6.84 9.42 -9.22
C TYR A 53 -8.15 10.13 -9.53
N ASN A 54 -8.13 11.17 -10.37
CA ASN A 54 -9.32 11.91 -10.80
C ASN A 54 -9.95 11.33 -12.06
N LEU A 55 -9.31 10.33 -12.67
CA LEU A 55 -9.86 9.64 -13.84
C LEU A 55 -11.10 8.83 -13.43
N PRO A 56 -12.25 9.04 -14.08
CA PRO A 56 -13.49 8.30 -13.80
C PRO A 56 -13.46 6.88 -14.35
N SER A 57 -12.39 6.51 -15.02
CA SER A 57 -12.23 5.25 -15.71
C SER A 57 -12.26 4.05 -14.76
N LYS A 58 -12.98 3.01 -15.17
CA LYS A 58 -13.05 1.71 -14.46
C LYS A 58 -12.05 0.75 -15.05
N TRP A 59 -11.40 0.03 -14.19
CA TRP A 59 -10.35 -0.94 -14.52
C TRP A 59 -10.72 -2.31 -14.01
N THR A 60 -10.29 -3.34 -14.71
CA THR A 60 -10.41 -4.73 -14.25
C THR A 60 -9.02 -5.25 -13.97
N ASN A 61 -8.79 -5.83 -12.78
CA ASN A 61 -7.50 -6.38 -12.44
C ASN A 61 -7.33 -7.84 -12.92
N GLN A 62 -6.16 -8.42 -12.69
CA GLN A 62 -5.81 -9.81 -13.06
C GLN A 62 -6.70 -10.87 -12.37
N ASP A 63 -7.39 -10.54 -11.31
CA ASP A 63 -8.31 -11.43 -10.60
C ASP A 63 -9.78 -11.21 -11.03
N GLY A 64 -10.01 -10.38 -12.06
CA GLY A 64 -11.33 -10.08 -12.59
C GLY A 64 -12.14 -9.09 -11.75
N LYS A 65 -11.52 -8.44 -10.76
CA LYS A 65 -12.19 -7.45 -9.92
C LYS A 65 -12.17 -6.08 -10.59
N ASN A 66 -13.29 -5.37 -10.50
CA ASN A 66 -13.37 -3.98 -10.92
C ASN A 66 -12.78 -3.08 -9.86
N ILE A 67 -11.91 -2.17 -10.26
CA ILE A 67 -11.29 -1.17 -9.40
C ILE A 67 -11.26 0.19 -10.10
N GLU A 68 -11.13 1.24 -9.33
CA GLU A 68 -10.87 2.59 -9.81
C GLU A 68 -9.47 3.04 -9.37
N MET A 69 -8.87 4.00 -10.06
CA MET A 69 -7.53 4.49 -9.69
C MET A 69 -7.49 5.03 -8.26
N LYS A 70 -8.59 5.61 -7.78
CA LYS A 70 -8.71 6.09 -6.39
C LYS A 70 -8.58 4.99 -5.34
N ASP A 71 -8.86 3.72 -5.68
CA ASP A 71 -8.73 2.58 -4.76
C ASP A 71 -7.27 2.24 -4.46
N LEU A 72 -6.34 2.73 -5.29
CA LEU A 72 -4.89 2.61 -5.09
C LEU A 72 -4.30 3.80 -4.30
N LYS A 73 -5.15 4.74 -3.87
CA LYS A 73 -4.72 5.93 -3.12
C LYS A 73 -4.10 5.54 -1.77
N GLY A 74 -3.11 6.32 -1.34
CA GLY A 74 -2.39 6.08 -0.08
C GLY A 74 -1.12 5.27 -0.24
N LYS A 75 -0.83 4.76 -1.45
CA LYS A 75 0.42 4.08 -1.78
C LYS A 75 1.23 4.86 -2.80
N VAL A 76 2.53 4.63 -2.81
CA VAL A 76 3.40 5.06 -3.90
C VAL A 76 3.20 4.11 -5.07
N LEU A 77 2.73 4.61 -6.21
CA LEU A 77 2.49 3.80 -7.40
C LEU A 77 3.70 3.84 -8.32
N VAL A 78 4.30 2.68 -8.57
CA VAL A 78 5.29 2.49 -9.64
C VAL A 78 4.57 1.87 -10.81
N MET A 79 4.42 2.63 -11.90
CA MET A 79 3.55 2.25 -13.00
C MET A 79 4.32 2.04 -14.30
N VAL A 80 3.90 1.06 -15.07
CA VAL A 80 4.42 0.82 -16.42
C VAL A 80 3.27 0.36 -17.34
N MET A 81 3.31 0.79 -18.60
CA MET A 81 2.38 0.33 -19.62
C MET A 81 3.01 -0.80 -20.43
N ILE A 82 2.28 -1.90 -20.58
CA ILE A 82 2.74 -3.12 -21.24
C ILE A 82 1.67 -3.70 -22.15
N TYR A 83 2.04 -4.72 -22.93
CA TYR A 83 1.11 -5.72 -23.47
C TYR A 83 1.76 -7.12 -23.42
N THR A 84 0.95 -8.14 -23.08
CA THR A 84 1.51 -9.45 -22.70
C THR A 84 2.10 -10.23 -23.86
N SER A 85 1.78 -9.89 -25.11
CA SER A 85 2.34 -10.51 -26.32
C SER A 85 3.61 -9.82 -26.83
N CYS A 86 4.07 -8.76 -26.17
CA CYS A 86 5.30 -8.05 -26.55
C CYS A 86 6.55 -8.92 -26.34
N LYS A 87 7.32 -9.09 -27.39
CA LYS A 87 8.58 -9.87 -27.36
C LYS A 87 9.85 -9.01 -27.32
N ALA A 88 9.71 -7.69 -27.40
CA ALA A 88 10.84 -6.77 -27.49
C ALA A 88 11.05 -5.94 -26.22
N ALA A 89 10.26 -4.90 -26.01
CA ALA A 89 10.46 -3.95 -24.92
C ALA A 89 9.91 -4.44 -23.57
N CYS A 90 8.78 -5.14 -23.54
CA CYS A 90 8.13 -5.54 -22.28
C CYS A 90 8.96 -6.49 -21.42
N PRO A 91 9.74 -7.46 -21.94
CA PRO A 91 10.64 -8.26 -21.09
C PRO A 91 11.63 -7.40 -20.29
N ARG A 92 12.12 -6.31 -20.86
CA ARG A 92 12.99 -5.36 -20.17
C ARG A 92 12.24 -4.60 -19.08
N LEU A 93 11.05 -4.07 -19.39
CA LEU A 93 10.23 -3.36 -18.42
C LEU A 93 9.83 -4.25 -17.24
N VAL A 94 9.49 -5.52 -17.50
CA VAL A 94 9.21 -6.53 -16.48
C VAL A 94 10.43 -6.76 -15.59
N ALA A 95 11.61 -6.91 -16.19
CA ALA A 95 12.85 -7.10 -15.42
C ALA A 95 13.16 -5.87 -14.55
N ASP A 96 12.97 -4.67 -15.08
CA ASP A 96 13.18 -3.43 -14.34
C ASP A 96 12.20 -3.31 -13.16
N MET A 97 10.92 -3.64 -13.35
CA MET A 97 9.90 -3.65 -12.28
C MET A 97 10.24 -4.65 -11.16
N ARG A 98 10.67 -5.86 -11.50
CA ARG A 98 11.13 -6.87 -10.52
C ARG A 98 12.41 -6.44 -9.80
N ASN A 99 13.31 -5.77 -10.49
CA ASN A 99 14.52 -5.20 -9.88
C ASN A 99 14.18 -4.10 -8.88
N ILE A 100 13.17 -3.26 -9.18
CA ILE A 100 12.64 -2.28 -8.23
C ILE A 100 12.09 -3.01 -6.99
N GLU A 101 11.21 -4.00 -7.17
CA GLU A 101 10.65 -4.79 -6.06
C GLU A 101 11.74 -5.35 -5.14
N SER A 102 12.76 -5.97 -5.72
CA SER A 102 13.84 -6.62 -4.97
C SER A 102 14.72 -5.66 -4.16
N ARG A 103 14.71 -4.37 -4.51
CA ARG A 103 15.47 -3.32 -3.84
C ARG A 103 14.66 -2.51 -2.83
N LEU A 104 13.34 -2.72 -2.77
CA LEU A 104 12.51 -2.04 -1.78
C LEU A 104 12.85 -2.55 -0.37
N PRO A 105 13.17 -1.66 0.57
CA PRO A 105 13.30 -2.02 1.98
C PRO A 105 11.97 -2.62 2.51
N GLU A 106 12.06 -3.57 3.43
CA GLU A 106 10.89 -4.28 3.95
C GLU A 106 9.86 -3.34 4.61
N ASP A 107 10.33 -2.31 5.29
CA ASP A 107 9.51 -1.31 5.99
C ASP A 107 8.70 -0.40 5.04
N VAL A 108 9.09 -0.30 3.77
CA VAL A 108 8.38 0.52 2.76
C VAL A 108 7.58 -0.31 1.76
N LYS A 109 7.80 -1.62 1.67
CA LYS A 109 7.12 -2.49 0.69
C LYS A 109 5.61 -2.39 0.76
N GLU A 110 5.03 -2.36 1.95
CA GLU A 110 3.58 -2.26 2.12
C GLU A 110 2.99 -0.95 1.60
N ASN A 111 3.82 0.09 1.52
CA ASN A 111 3.44 1.41 1.04
C ASN A 111 3.67 1.61 -0.46
N VAL A 112 4.20 0.61 -1.16
CA VAL A 112 4.47 0.66 -2.61
C VAL A 112 3.58 -0.32 -3.33
N GLN A 113 2.96 0.12 -4.43
CA GLN A 113 2.19 -0.72 -5.34
C GLN A 113 2.85 -0.71 -6.72
N LEU A 114 3.13 -1.89 -7.24
CA LEU A 114 3.69 -2.09 -8.58
C LEU A 114 2.53 -2.35 -9.54
N VAL A 115 2.32 -1.46 -10.50
CA VAL A 115 1.14 -1.46 -11.36
C VAL A 115 1.54 -1.60 -12.82
N LEU A 116 1.05 -2.64 -13.48
CA LEU A 116 1.22 -2.84 -14.91
C LEU A 116 -0.11 -2.61 -15.62
N VAL A 117 -0.14 -1.65 -16.52
CA VAL A 117 -1.35 -1.27 -17.25
C VAL A 117 -1.25 -1.77 -18.69
N SER A 118 -2.22 -2.58 -19.10
CA SER A 118 -2.26 -3.09 -20.48
C SER A 118 -2.66 -2.00 -21.47
N ILE A 119 -1.93 -1.94 -22.59
CA ILE A 119 -2.25 -1.11 -23.76
C ILE A 119 -2.96 -1.91 -24.86
N ASP A 120 -3.17 -3.21 -24.68
CA ASP A 120 -3.88 -4.09 -25.62
C ASP A 120 -5.02 -4.85 -24.92
N PRO A 121 -6.07 -4.13 -24.52
CA PRO A 121 -7.15 -4.71 -23.70
C PRO A 121 -7.95 -5.81 -24.42
N GLU A 122 -7.88 -5.91 -25.72
CA GLU A 122 -8.57 -6.96 -26.46
C GLU A 122 -7.90 -8.33 -26.24
N VAL A 123 -6.57 -8.35 -26.19
CA VAL A 123 -5.76 -9.56 -25.99
C VAL A 123 -5.55 -9.83 -24.51
N ASP A 124 -5.24 -8.80 -23.74
CA ASP A 124 -4.89 -8.88 -22.34
C ASP A 124 -6.13 -9.01 -21.43
N THR A 125 -6.83 -10.14 -21.56
CA THR A 125 -7.93 -10.48 -20.63
C THR A 125 -7.42 -10.63 -19.21
N PRO A 126 -8.28 -10.55 -18.15
CA PRO A 126 -7.86 -10.81 -16.77
C PRO A 126 -7.13 -12.15 -16.61
N LYS A 127 -7.63 -13.20 -17.27
CA LYS A 127 -6.99 -14.52 -17.27
C LYS A 127 -5.59 -14.47 -17.88
N ARG A 128 -5.40 -13.74 -19.00
CA ARG A 128 -4.09 -13.59 -19.63
C ARG A 128 -3.13 -12.80 -18.74
N LEU A 129 -3.59 -11.70 -18.13
CA LEU A 129 -2.81 -10.92 -17.18
C LEU A 129 -2.40 -11.76 -15.96
N LYS A 130 -3.29 -12.62 -15.45
CA LYS A 130 -2.98 -13.54 -14.35
C LYS A 130 -1.91 -14.55 -14.76
N SER A 131 -2.04 -15.18 -15.92
CA SER A 131 -1.01 -16.09 -16.44
C SER A 131 0.34 -15.38 -16.60
N PHE A 132 0.32 -14.16 -17.15
CA PHE A 132 1.53 -13.35 -17.33
C PHE A 132 2.21 -13.00 -16.00
N SER A 133 1.43 -12.69 -14.94
CA SER A 133 1.99 -12.42 -13.61
C SER A 133 2.71 -13.65 -13.05
N ILE A 134 2.14 -14.84 -13.21
CA ILE A 134 2.73 -16.11 -12.75
C ILE A 134 3.99 -16.45 -13.58
N GLU A 135 3.90 -16.38 -14.89
CA GLU A 135 5.02 -16.64 -15.83
C GLU A 135 6.25 -15.76 -15.48
N ASN A 136 6.00 -14.53 -15.02
CA ASN A 136 7.05 -13.56 -14.72
C ASN A 136 7.36 -13.44 -13.22
N LYS A 137 6.80 -14.29 -12.36
CA LYS A 137 6.99 -14.28 -10.89
C LYS A 137 6.66 -12.92 -10.27
N MET A 138 5.56 -12.32 -10.70
CA MET A 138 5.02 -11.05 -10.22
C MET A 138 3.68 -11.28 -9.54
N GLU A 139 3.71 -12.08 -8.47
CA GLU A 139 2.55 -12.49 -7.70
C GLU A 139 2.53 -11.80 -6.33
N GLY A 140 1.38 -11.87 -5.66
CA GLY A 140 1.18 -11.27 -4.34
C GLY A 140 0.52 -9.89 -4.39
N ASN A 141 0.26 -9.35 -3.19
CA ASN A 141 -0.54 -8.13 -3.02
C ASN A 141 0.14 -6.85 -3.50
N GLN A 142 1.45 -6.90 -3.73
CA GLN A 142 2.23 -5.76 -4.21
C GLN A 142 2.04 -5.52 -5.70
N TRP A 143 1.59 -6.54 -6.46
CA TRP A 143 1.46 -6.51 -7.90
C TRP A 143 0.00 -6.35 -8.33
N VAL A 144 -0.26 -5.36 -9.16
CA VAL A 144 -1.57 -5.12 -9.76
C VAL A 144 -1.41 -4.97 -11.27
N PHE A 145 -2.16 -5.77 -12.01
CA PHE A 145 -2.25 -5.70 -13.46
C PHE A 145 -3.61 -5.18 -13.82
N LEU A 146 -3.67 -4.17 -14.67
CA LEU A 146 -4.89 -3.47 -15.01
C LEU A 146 -5.15 -3.51 -16.51
N ARG A 147 -6.42 -3.67 -16.85
CA ARG A 147 -6.94 -3.44 -18.18
C ARG A 147 -8.22 -2.62 -18.10
N SER A 148 -8.51 -1.88 -19.17
CA SER A 148 -9.77 -1.15 -19.33
C SER A 148 -10.21 -1.17 -20.79
N THR A 149 -11.04 -0.21 -21.20
CA THR A 149 -11.31 0.05 -22.61
C THR A 149 -10.11 0.75 -23.27
N GLU A 150 -10.05 0.70 -24.61
CA GLU A 150 -9.01 1.43 -25.35
C GLU A 150 -9.07 2.94 -25.08
N GLU A 151 -10.26 3.50 -24.97
CA GLU A 151 -10.50 4.92 -24.67
C GLU A 151 -9.93 5.30 -23.28
N ASN A 152 -10.31 4.57 -22.24
CA ASN A 152 -9.79 4.79 -20.88
C ASN A 152 -8.28 4.64 -20.82
N THR A 153 -7.72 3.69 -21.56
CA THR A 153 -6.27 3.45 -21.59
C THR A 153 -5.54 4.61 -22.27
N ARG A 154 -6.11 5.19 -23.33
CA ARG A 154 -5.55 6.39 -23.98
C ARG A 154 -5.61 7.62 -23.09
N GLU A 155 -6.74 7.84 -22.39
CA GLU A 155 -6.88 8.94 -21.43
C GLU A 155 -5.85 8.80 -20.31
N PHE A 156 -5.71 7.62 -19.75
CA PHE A 156 -4.71 7.32 -18.73
C PHE A 156 -3.28 7.58 -19.22
N ALA A 157 -2.93 7.12 -20.41
CA ALA A 157 -1.62 7.37 -21.01
C ALA A 157 -1.36 8.86 -21.22
N ALA A 158 -2.37 9.63 -21.63
CA ALA A 158 -2.25 11.07 -21.82
C ALA A 158 -1.94 11.79 -20.50
N VAL A 159 -2.59 11.42 -19.39
CA VAL A 159 -2.30 11.97 -18.04
C VAL A 159 -0.87 11.67 -17.61
N LEU A 160 -0.32 10.51 -17.96
CA LEU A 160 1.05 10.12 -17.67
C LEU A 160 2.07 10.65 -18.68
N ALA A 161 1.64 11.40 -19.70
CA ALA A 161 2.44 11.84 -20.84
C ALA A 161 3.14 10.66 -21.57
N VAL A 162 2.50 9.49 -21.58
CA VAL A 162 2.98 8.30 -22.31
C VAL A 162 2.33 8.26 -23.68
N ASN A 163 3.15 8.27 -24.72
CA ASN A 163 2.69 8.12 -26.10
C ASN A 163 2.92 6.68 -26.57
N TYR A 164 1.87 6.03 -27.01
CA TYR A 164 1.95 4.73 -27.67
C TYR A 164 1.08 4.70 -28.93
N LYS A 165 1.43 3.87 -29.88
CA LYS A 165 0.67 3.67 -31.11
C LYS A 165 0.62 2.16 -31.41
N LYS A 166 -0.61 1.67 -31.66
CA LYS A 166 -0.79 0.33 -32.22
C LYS A 166 -0.31 0.37 -33.66
N VAL A 167 0.70 -0.41 -33.98
CA VAL A 167 1.16 -0.61 -35.36
C VAL A 167 0.62 -1.93 -35.87
N SER A 168 -0.05 -1.91 -37.01
CA SER A 168 -0.44 -3.15 -37.69
C SER A 168 0.83 -3.81 -38.22
N PRO A 169 0.92 -5.17 -38.18
CA PRO A 169 1.99 -5.84 -38.89
C PRO A 169 2.01 -5.38 -40.35
N ILE A 170 3.18 -5.07 -40.84
CA ILE A 170 3.35 -4.84 -42.28
C ILE A 170 3.34 -6.24 -42.91
N ASP A 171 2.31 -6.54 -43.70
CA ASP A 171 2.20 -7.76 -44.50
C ASP A 171 3.33 -7.81 -45.55
#